data_1368f01046d5df5984b7dc7b4475cad5
#
_entry.id   1368f01046d5df5984b7dc7b4475cad5
#
_cell.length_a   1.000
_cell.length_b   1.000
_cell.length_c   1.000
_cell.angle_alpha   90.00
_cell.angle_beta   90.00
_cell.angle_gamma   90.00
#
_symmetry.space_group_name_H-M   'P 1'
#
loop_
_entity.id
_entity.type
_entity.pdbx_description
1 polymer ?
#
loop_
_entity_poly.entity_id
_entity_poly.type
_entity_poly.pdbx_seq_one_letter_code
_entity_poly.pdbx_strand_id
1 'polypeptide(L)'
;MTIPMQWALRRRMMMEALGSGIDISALSITYTGAYTDYGMVTMSDGARYRLLAFTSSGTLSIEQPVNCEVCVVGGGANGTKATKSGGGDGGAGAYLKNQSVSAYNGGSVVVGARQGVSSIADVSVNKVSGKNGGTGAGGNAAGTGDGISKYPFEDTGYSLWAGKPHCAGGGQGAYAYWTGRNSTQGFKGGNGGTNGGNGYSHPDGQFSNPSGGVGGSYGGGNGGTGNGGNATYYGSGAGGGEYYENRDGDVTLHNGGSGYQGIVYMRIPEEQAA
;
A
#
# COMPACT_ATOMS: atom_id res chain seq x y z
N MET A 1 -1.26 55.70 27.10
CA MET A 1 -1.00 54.66 26.07
C MET A 1 -0.29 55.32 24.93
N THR A 2 0.94 54.94 24.65
CA THR A 2 1.75 55.59 23.61
C THR A 2 1.29 55.11 22.21
N ILE A 3 1.41 56.01 21.20
CA ILE A 3 1.01 55.76 19.80
C ILE A 3 1.53 54.40 19.25
N PRO A 4 2.77 53.96 19.56
CA PRO A 4 3.26 52.62 19.15
C PRO A 4 2.47 51.46 19.72
N MET A 5 1.95 51.56 20.93
CA MET A 5 1.21 50.49 21.60
C MET A 5 -0.21 50.33 21.03
N GLN A 6 -0.85 51.42 20.65
CA GLN A 6 -2.13 51.42 19.96
C GLN A 6 -2.02 50.80 18.54
N TRP A 7 -0.91 51.04 17.85
CA TRP A 7 -0.63 50.49 16.53
C TRP A 7 -0.40 48.98 16.59
N ALA A 8 0.38 48.53 17.57
CA ALA A 8 0.61 47.09 17.80
C ALA A 8 -0.69 46.39 18.18
N LEU A 9 -1.53 47.01 19.02
CA LEU A 9 -2.83 46.44 19.41
C LEU A 9 -3.82 46.39 18.22
N ARG A 10 -3.90 47.48 17.41
CA ARG A 10 -4.71 47.48 16.19
C ARG A 10 -4.25 46.49 15.16
N ARG A 11 -2.93 46.35 14.97
CA ARG A 11 -2.34 45.37 14.05
C ARG A 11 -2.65 43.93 14.51
N ARG A 12 -2.58 43.66 15.81
CA ARG A 12 -2.93 42.40 16.41
C ARG A 12 -4.43 42.09 16.25
N MET A 13 -5.29 43.08 16.55
CA MET A 13 -6.75 42.93 16.35
C MET A 13 -7.14 42.84 14.88
N MET A 14 -6.45 43.53 13.95
CA MET A 14 -6.66 43.32 12.51
C MET A 14 -6.16 41.94 12.03
N MET A 15 -5.04 41.46 12.57
CA MET A 15 -4.57 40.09 12.25
C MET A 15 -5.46 39.02 12.87
N GLU A 16 -6.02 39.27 14.06
CA GLU A 16 -7.04 38.39 14.66
C GLU A 16 -8.40 38.51 13.94
N ALA A 17 -8.74 39.63 13.32
CA ALA A 17 -10.00 39.81 12.54
C ALA A 17 -9.86 39.39 11.06
N LEU A 18 -8.65 39.33 10.51
CA LEU A 18 -8.35 38.90 9.15
C LEU A 18 -7.78 37.49 9.09
N GLY A 19 -7.53 36.88 10.23
CA GLY A 19 -6.96 35.57 10.37
C GLY A 19 -7.46 34.85 11.62
N SER A 20 -8.79 34.70 11.80
CA SER A 20 -9.27 33.57 12.57
C SER A 20 -8.93 32.32 11.75
N GLY A 21 -7.66 31.94 11.79
CA GLY A 21 -7.23 30.70 11.20
C GLY A 21 -8.12 29.59 11.72
N ILE A 22 -8.59 28.74 10.85
CA ILE A 22 -9.42 27.60 11.22
C ILE A 22 -8.69 26.83 12.31
N ASP A 23 -9.31 26.64 13.48
CA ASP A 23 -8.76 25.73 14.49
C ASP A 23 -8.96 24.28 14.01
N ILE A 24 -7.89 23.74 13.38
CA ILE A 24 -7.90 22.39 12.81
C ILE A 24 -8.12 21.33 13.89
N SER A 25 -7.73 21.59 15.14
CA SER A 25 -7.91 20.64 16.24
C SER A 25 -9.40 20.49 16.65
N ALA A 26 -10.17 21.56 16.53
CA ALA A 26 -11.59 21.63 16.85
C ALA A 26 -12.51 21.46 15.64
N LEU A 27 -11.95 21.34 14.42
CA LEU A 27 -12.73 21.22 13.18
C LEU A 27 -13.67 20.02 13.22
N SER A 28 -14.96 20.26 12.97
CA SER A 28 -15.95 19.19 12.91
C SER A 28 -15.81 18.38 11.62
N ILE A 29 -15.54 17.09 11.76
CA ILE A 29 -15.40 16.14 10.67
C ILE A 29 -16.30 14.94 10.92
N THR A 30 -17.11 14.57 9.95
CA THR A 30 -17.96 13.37 10.00
C THR A 30 -17.69 12.48 8.80
N TYR A 31 -17.78 11.17 9.02
CA TYR A 31 -17.57 10.17 7.98
C TYR A 31 -18.55 9.00 8.15
N THR A 32 -19.14 8.53 7.06
CA THR A 32 -20.13 7.43 7.12
C THR A 32 -19.50 6.04 7.09
N GLY A 33 -18.24 5.92 6.68
CA GLY A 33 -17.48 4.68 6.65
C GLY A 33 -16.60 4.48 7.89
N ALA A 34 -15.79 3.42 7.88
CA ALA A 34 -14.80 3.21 8.93
C ALA A 34 -13.55 4.08 8.69
N TYR A 35 -13.14 4.81 9.70
CA TYR A 35 -11.92 5.63 9.69
C TYR A 35 -11.32 5.75 11.08
N THR A 36 -10.09 6.23 11.12
CA THR A 36 -9.41 6.63 12.36
C THR A 36 -9.01 8.09 12.24
N ASP A 37 -9.42 8.90 13.21
CA ASP A 37 -8.90 10.25 13.42
C ASP A 37 -7.79 10.17 14.47
N TYR A 38 -6.55 10.40 14.05
CA TYR A 38 -5.39 10.40 14.95
C TYR A 38 -5.23 11.75 15.70
N GLY A 39 -6.13 12.70 15.43
CA GLY A 39 -6.02 14.06 15.97
C GLY A 39 -4.80 14.80 15.41
N MET A 40 -4.29 15.75 16.20
CA MET A 40 -3.10 16.53 15.84
C MET A 40 -1.84 15.69 16.04
N VAL A 41 -1.09 15.49 14.98
CA VAL A 41 0.16 14.72 14.96
C VAL A 41 1.32 15.61 14.47
N THR A 42 2.54 15.26 14.87
CA THR A 42 3.76 15.89 14.33
C THR A 42 4.44 14.89 13.39
N MET A 43 4.66 15.28 12.14
CA MET A 43 5.35 14.48 11.14
C MET A 43 6.88 14.52 11.35
N SER A 44 7.64 13.74 10.57
CA SER A 44 9.09 13.66 10.72
C SER A 44 9.82 14.97 10.37
N ASP A 45 9.20 15.84 9.57
CA ASP A 45 9.68 17.20 9.24
C ASP A 45 9.43 18.22 10.36
N GLY A 46 8.73 17.83 11.45
CA GLY A 46 8.36 18.70 12.57
C GLY A 46 7.05 19.48 12.36
N ALA A 47 6.44 19.42 11.17
CA ALA A 47 5.16 20.08 10.91
C ALA A 47 3.99 19.35 11.58
N ARG A 48 2.97 20.12 11.96
CA ARG A 48 1.78 19.59 12.65
C ARG A 48 0.60 19.51 11.71
N TYR A 49 -0.10 18.37 11.76
CA TYR A 49 -1.26 18.08 10.94
C TYR A 49 -2.33 17.35 11.76
N ARG A 50 -3.61 17.54 11.42
CA ARG A 50 -4.64 16.58 11.79
C ARG A 50 -4.65 15.45 10.77
N LEU A 51 -4.44 14.21 11.22
CA LEU A 51 -4.31 13.03 10.36
C LEU A 51 -5.53 12.13 10.45
N LEU A 52 -6.09 11.81 9.30
CA LEU A 52 -7.23 10.90 9.12
C LEU A 52 -6.81 9.72 8.26
N ALA A 53 -7.28 8.51 8.59
CA ALA A 53 -7.09 7.31 7.79
C ALA A 53 -8.43 6.62 7.54
N PHE A 54 -8.84 6.52 6.29
CA PHE A 54 -10.11 5.92 5.86
C PHE A 54 -9.85 4.48 5.43
N THR A 55 -10.49 3.51 6.09
CA THR A 55 -10.30 2.07 5.86
C THR A 55 -11.49 1.39 5.18
N SER A 56 -12.60 2.09 4.99
CA SER A 56 -13.72 1.68 4.13
C SER A 56 -14.25 2.87 3.36
N SER A 57 -14.98 2.63 2.29
CA SER A 57 -15.62 3.67 1.50
C SER A 57 -16.74 4.35 2.28
N GLY A 58 -16.97 5.64 2.03
CA GLY A 58 -17.98 6.43 2.69
C GLY A 58 -18.07 7.85 2.15
N THR A 59 -18.85 8.68 2.83
CA THR A 59 -18.96 10.11 2.54
C THR A 59 -18.34 10.90 3.68
N LEU A 60 -17.42 11.78 3.35
CA LEU A 60 -16.75 12.70 4.25
C LEU A 60 -17.49 14.04 4.21
N SER A 61 -17.68 14.65 5.35
CA SER A 61 -18.17 16.04 5.48
C SER A 61 -17.26 16.78 6.44
N ILE A 62 -16.80 17.95 6.02
CA ILE A 62 -15.96 18.85 6.79
C ILE A 62 -16.74 20.15 6.92
N GLU A 63 -16.85 20.68 8.14
CA GLU A 63 -17.68 21.83 8.48
C GLU A 63 -17.38 23.07 7.61
N GLN A 64 -16.12 23.24 7.24
CA GLN A 64 -15.67 24.33 6.38
C GLN A 64 -14.54 23.88 5.47
N PRO A 65 -14.36 24.53 4.29
CA PRO A 65 -13.29 24.18 3.36
C PRO A 65 -11.91 24.31 3.98
N VAL A 66 -11.03 23.32 3.74
CA VAL A 66 -9.65 23.32 4.20
C VAL A 66 -8.70 22.99 3.06
N ASN A 67 -7.48 23.49 3.14
CA ASN A 67 -6.38 22.99 2.34
C ASN A 67 -5.84 21.73 3.01
N CYS A 68 -5.68 20.67 2.26
CA CYS A 68 -5.21 19.39 2.80
C CYS A 68 -4.30 18.67 1.80
N GLU A 69 -3.63 17.66 2.28
CA GLU A 69 -2.93 16.70 1.44
C GLU A 69 -3.55 15.32 1.61
N VAL A 70 -3.70 14.62 0.51
CA VAL A 70 -4.25 13.27 0.49
C VAL A 70 -3.21 12.28 -0.04
N CYS A 71 -3.21 11.09 0.55
CA CYS A 71 -2.46 9.94 0.05
C CYS A 71 -3.45 8.83 -0.26
N VAL A 72 -3.54 8.45 -1.53
CA VAL A 72 -4.47 7.44 -2.02
C VAL A 72 -3.70 6.17 -2.36
N VAL A 73 -4.07 5.05 -1.74
CA VAL A 73 -3.48 3.74 -1.95
C VAL A 73 -4.54 2.79 -2.48
N GLY A 74 -4.35 2.24 -3.66
CA GLY A 74 -5.24 1.24 -4.26
C GLY A 74 -5.15 -0.13 -3.58
N GLY A 75 -6.02 -1.05 -3.96
CA GLY A 75 -5.94 -2.44 -3.52
C GLY A 75 -4.89 -3.23 -4.29
N GLY A 76 -4.07 -4.03 -3.59
CA GLY A 76 -3.04 -4.88 -4.19
C GLY A 76 -3.62 -6.07 -4.95
N ALA A 77 -2.86 -6.61 -5.90
CA ALA A 77 -3.29 -7.71 -6.73
C ALA A 77 -3.22 -9.08 -6.03
N ASN A 78 -4.08 -9.99 -6.44
CA ASN A 78 -3.98 -11.39 -6.06
C ASN A 78 -2.79 -12.04 -6.76
N GLY A 79 -2.20 -13.05 -6.11
CA GLY A 79 -1.31 -13.98 -6.78
C GLY A 79 -2.08 -14.86 -7.74
N THR A 80 -1.40 -15.43 -8.74
CA THR A 80 -2.03 -16.31 -9.72
C THR A 80 -1.90 -17.78 -9.30
N LYS A 81 -2.78 -18.61 -9.83
CA LYS A 81 -2.66 -20.05 -9.76
C LYS A 81 -1.45 -20.50 -10.60
N ALA A 82 -0.76 -21.53 -10.15
CA ALA A 82 0.27 -22.19 -10.94
C ALA A 82 -0.28 -22.77 -12.25
N THR A 83 0.57 -22.87 -13.24
CA THR A 83 0.27 -23.48 -14.54
C THR A 83 1.22 -24.65 -14.80
N LYS A 84 0.94 -25.45 -15.82
CA LYS A 84 1.85 -26.55 -16.24
C LYS A 84 3.23 -26.06 -16.70
N SER A 85 3.39 -24.78 -16.95
CA SER A 85 4.65 -24.16 -17.38
C SER A 85 5.42 -23.46 -16.26
N GLY A 86 4.88 -23.43 -15.02
CA GLY A 86 5.58 -22.78 -13.91
C GLY A 86 4.71 -22.50 -12.70
N GLY A 87 5.35 -22.08 -11.63
CA GLY A 87 4.67 -21.54 -10.46
C GLY A 87 3.84 -20.30 -10.79
N GLY A 88 2.83 -20.01 -9.98
CA GLY A 88 1.97 -18.85 -10.17
C GLY A 88 2.73 -17.54 -9.91
N ASP A 89 2.37 -16.50 -10.62
CA ASP A 89 2.96 -15.17 -10.45
C ASP A 89 2.53 -14.55 -9.13
N GLY A 90 3.43 -13.81 -8.48
CA GLY A 90 3.07 -12.95 -7.37
C GLY A 90 2.21 -11.77 -7.83
N GLY A 91 1.28 -11.35 -6.99
CA GLY A 91 0.43 -10.18 -7.24
C GLY A 91 1.25 -8.88 -7.14
N ALA A 92 1.00 -7.93 -8.03
CA ALA A 92 1.63 -6.63 -7.97
C ALA A 92 1.12 -5.81 -6.77
N GLY A 93 1.98 -5.00 -6.17
CA GLY A 93 1.58 -3.95 -5.24
C GLY A 93 0.77 -2.86 -5.94
N ALA A 94 -0.08 -2.17 -5.20
CA ALA A 94 -0.96 -1.14 -5.72
C ALA A 94 -0.20 0.14 -6.09
N TYR A 95 -0.91 1.05 -6.76
CA TYR A 95 -0.46 2.42 -6.92
C TYR A 95 -0.69 3.23 -5.65
N LEU A 96 0.20 4.16 -5.36
CA LEU A 96 0.09 5.16 -4.31
C LEU A 96 0.28 6.54 -4.93
N LYS A 97 -0.58 7.49 -4.60
CA LYS A 97 -0.50 8.87 -5.08
C LYS A 97 -0.70 9.85 -3.92
N ASN A 98 0.24 10.77 -3.77
CA ASN A 98 0.14 11.92 -2.88
C ASN A 98 -0.26 13.15 -3.69
N GLN A 99 -1.16 13.98 -3.17
CA GLN A 99 -1.60 15.21 -3.84
C GLN A 99 -2.16 16.21 -2.84
N SER A 100 -1.84 17.50 -3.05
CA SER A 100 -2.48 18.61 -2.34
C SER A 100 -3.86 18.89 -2.95
N VAL A 101 -4.82 19.20 -2.11
CA VAL A 101 -6.19 19.56 -2.47
C VAL A 101 -6.55 20.85 -1.74
N SER A 102 -6.97 21.86 -2.49
CA SER A 102 -7.34 23.16 -1.94
C SER A 102 -8.84 23.27 -1.72
N ALA A 103 -9.23 24.00 -0.68
CA ALA A 103 -10.63 24.32 -0.35
C ALA A 103 -11.55 23.09 -0.33
N TYR A 104 -11.06 21.96 0.18
CA TYR A 104 -11.82 20.72 0.26
C TYR A 104 -12.75 20.72 1.47
N ASN A 105 -14.04 20.47 1.24
CA ASN A 105 -15.07 20.43 2.28
C ASN A 105 -15.77 19.08 2.41
N GLY A 106 -15.22 18.06 1.75
CA GLY A 106 -15.74 16.69 1.83
C GLY A 106 -16.26 16.16 0.50
N GLY A 107 -16.86 14.98 0.55
CA GLY A 107 -17.37 14.25 -0.60
C GLY A 107 -17.15 12.75 -0.47
N SER A 108 -17.28 12.03 -1.58
CA SER A 108 -17.08 10.58 -1.61
C SER A 108 -15.62 10.23 -1.40
N VAL A 109 -15.36 9.28 -0.51
CA VAL A 109 -14.07 8.60 -0.35
C VAL A 109 -14.29 7.14 -0.74
N VAL A 110 -13.52 6.65 -1.69
CA VAL A 110 -13.55 5.26 -2.12
C VAL A 110 -12.28 4.57 -1.63
N VAL A 111 -12.43 3.51 -0.87
CA VAL A 111 -11.32 2.62 -0.48
C VAL A 111 -11.44 1.35 -1.29
N GLY A 112 -10.48 1.13 -2.18
CA GLY A 112 -10.48 -0.01 -3.10
C GLY A 112 -10.33 -1.32 -2.35
N ALA A 113 -11.22 -2.28 -2.62
CA ALA A 113 -10.98 -3.67 -2.28
C ALA A 113 -9.73 -4.20 -3.02
N ARG A 114 -9.42 -5.49 -2.89
CA ARG A 114 -8.33 -6.11 -3.68
C ARG A 114 -8.46 -5.76 -5.15
N GLN A 115 -7.37 -5.33 -5.78
CA GLN A 115 -7.34 -4.86 -7.17
C GLN A 115 -8.30 -3.69 -7.45
N GLY A 116 -8.79 -3.04 -6.41
CA GLY A 116 -9.75 -1.92 -6.53
C GLY A 116 -9.06 -0.57 -6.60
N VAL A 117 -9.79 0.38 -7.15
CA VAL A 117 -9.42 1.80 -7.19
C VAL A 117 -9.76 2.43 -5.85
N SER A 118 -8.86 3.25 -5.31
CA SER A 118 -9.17 4.18 -4.21
C SER A 118 -9.20 5.61 -4.75
N SER A 119 -10.02 6.46 -4.14
CA SER A 119 -10.11 7.87 -4.52
C SER A 119 -10.64 8.75 -3.38
N ILE A 120 -10.29 10.04 -3.43
CA ILE A 120 -10.83 11.11 -2.60
C ILE A 120 -10.71 12.42 -3.38
N ALA A 121 -11.70 13.30 -3.31
CA ALA A 121 -11.78 14.49 -4.16
C ALA A 121 -11.65 14.10 -5.64
N ASP A 122 -10.77 14.77 -6.38
CA ASP A 122 -10.39 14.48 -7.78
C ASP A 122 -9.16 13.56 -7.90
N VAL A 123 -8.64 13.08 -6.76
CA VAL A 123 -7.46 12.23 -6.70
C VAL A 123 -7.85 10.77 -6.71
N SER A 124 -7.33 10.02 -7.67
CA SER A 124 -7.54 8.57 -7.76
C SER A 124 -6.27 7.86 -8.19
N VAL A 125 -6.21 6.56 -7.92
CA VAL A 125 -5.15 5.67 -8.42
C VAL A 125 -5.72 4.63 -9.37
N ASN A 126 -4.91 4.21 -10.33
CA ASN A 126 -5.33 3.22 -11.31
C ASN A 126 -5.49 1.84 -10.68
N LYS A 127 -6.35 1.02 -11.28
CA LYS A 127 -6.49 -0.40 -10.96
C LYS A 127 -5.18 -1.13 -11.29
N VAL A 128 -4.72 -1.96 -10.36
CA VAL A 128 -3.60 -2.87 -10.63
C VAL A 128 -4.10 -4.09 -11.39
N SER A 129 -3.53 -4.35 -12.57
CA SER A 129 -3.77 -5.61 -13.29
C SER A 129 -2.85 -6.69 -12.73
N GLY A 130 -3.42 -7.85 -12.38
CA GLY A 130 -2.78 -8.92 -11.62
C GLY A 130 -1.63 -9.70 -12.27
N LYS A 131 -0.91 -9.15 -13.23
CA LYS A 131 0.22 -9.82 -13.88
C LYS A 131 1.37 -8.86 -14.05
N ASN A 132 2.34 -8.89 -13.17
CA ASN A 132 3.69 -8.41 -13.47
C ASN A 132 4.78 -9.26 -12.79
N GLY A 133 4.48 -10.57 -12.62
CA GLY A 133 5.52 -11.54 -12.43
C GLY A 133 5.75 -12.25 -13.75
N GLY A 134 6.67 -11.80 -14.59
CA GLY A 134 7.19 -12.66 -15.65
C GLY A 134 7.82 -13.90 -15.03
N THR A 135 7.97 -14.98 -15.79
CA THR A 135 8.70 -16.18 -15.38
C THR A 135 10.02 -15.81 -14.72
N GLY A 136 10.11 -15.97 -13.39
CA GLY A 136 11.28 -15.65 -12.60
C GLY A 136 11.31 -14.31 -11.87
N ALA A 137 10.32 -13.44 -12.04
CA ALA A 137 10.21 -12.19 -11.30
C ALA A 137 9.00 -12.22 -10.36
N GLY A 138 9.16 -11.93 -9.10
CA GLY A 138 8.05 -11.68 -8.17
C GLY A 138 7.20 -10.50 -8.63
N GLY A 139 5.99 -10.38 -8.10
CA GLY A 139 5.13 -9.23 -8.39
C GLY A 139 5.87 -7.93 -8.05
N ASN A 140 5.88 -7.01 -8.98
CA ASN A 140 6.46 -5.69 -8.76
C ASN A 140 5.48 -4.82 -7.97
N ALA A 141 5.99 -3.96 -7.11
CA ALA A 141 5.18 -2.86 -6.58
C ALA A 141 4.80 -1.97 -7.77
N ALA A 142 3.54 -2.02 -8.18
CA ALA A 142 3.07 -1.28 -9.34
C ALA A 142 2.64 0.12 -8.94
N GLY A 143 3.54 0.94 -8.55
CA GLY A 143 3.20 2.35 -8.27
C GLY A 143 3.65 3.28 -9.39
N THR A 144 4.84 3.06 -9.89
CA THR A 144 5.50 3.91 -10.89
C THR A 144 6.35 3.10 -11.83
N GLY A 145 6.22 1.77 -11.84
CA GLY A 145 7.05 0.87 -12.63
C GLY A 145 8.39 0.50 -11.98
N ASP A 146 8.72 1.04 -10.84
CA ASP A 146 10.04 0.92 -10.21
C ASP A 146 10.10 -0.11 -9.08
N GLY A 147 9.02 -0.83 -8.80
CA GLY A 147 9.01 -1.91 -7.80
C GLY A 147 9.26 -1.47 -6.35
N ILE A 148 9.21 -0.19 -6.05
CA ILE A 148 9.60 0.38 -4.76
C ILE A 148 8.39 0.47 -3.83
N SER A 149 8.53 -0.07 -2.63
CA SER A 149 7.63 0.17 -1.52
C SER A 149 7.56 1.66 -1.19
N LYS A 150 6.35 2.18 -0.99
CA LYS A 150 6.12 3.62 -0.81
C LYS A 150 5.54 3.94 0.56
N TYR A 151 5.81 5.14 1.00
CA TYR A 151 5.29 5.67 2.26
C TYR A 151 4.26 6.78 1.99
N PRO A 152 3.16 6.85 2.78
CA PRO A 152 2.25 7.97 2.71
C PRO A 152 2.99 9.30 2.90
N PHE A 153 2.67 10.27 2.05
CA PHE A 153 3.26 11.61 2.04
C PHE A 153 4.80 11.62 1.91
N GLU A 154 5.41 10.50 1.44
CA GLU A 154 6.86 10.29 1.35
C GLU A 154 7.60 10.39 2.71
N ASP A 155 6.85 10.40 3.81
CA ASP A 155 7.39 10.49 5.16
C ASP A 155 7.75 9.09 5.69
N THR A 156 9.03 8.72 5.57
CA THR A 156 9.55 7.44 6.02
C THR A 156 9.77 7.34 7.52
N GLY A 157 9.80 8.48 8.21
CA GLY A 157 10.14 8.61 9.64
C GLY A 157 8.93 8.62 10.57
N TYR A 158 7.74 8.91 10.08
CA TYR A 158 6.56 9.01 10.93
C TYR A 158 6.17 7.65 11.53
N SER A 159 6.00 7.60 12.85
CA SER A 159 5.87 6.36 13.63
C SER A 159 4.74 5.41 13.17
N LEU A 160 3.67 5.93 12.58
CA LEU A 160 2.54 5.12 12.12
C LEU A 160 2.93 4.15 11.00
N TRP A 161 3.83 4.57 10.11
CA TRP A 161 4.28 3.76 8.97
C TRP A 161 5.79 3.62 8.83
N ALA A 162 6.58 4.12 9.78
CA ALA A 162 8.02 3.91 9.78
C ALA A 162 8.37 2.42 9.74
N GLY A 163 9.19 2.01 8.76
CA GLY A 163 9.49 0.60 8.50
C GLY A 163 8.33 -0.22 7.95
N LYS A 164 7.17 0.40 7.63
CA LYS A 164 5.96 -0.25 7.15
C LYS A 164 5.53 0.32 5.79
N PRO A 165 6.31 0.13 4.73
CA PRO A 165 5.95 0.65 3.41
C PRO A 165 4.66 0.01 2.90
N HIS A 166 3.89 0.80 2.15
CA HIS A 166 2.71 0.35 1.45
C HIS A 166 3.07 -0.22 0.08
N CYS A 167 2.16 -0.93 -0.55
CA CYS A 167 2.26 -1.38 -1.93
C CYS A 167 3.38 -2.38 -2.22
N ALA A 168 3.77 -3.21 -1.26
CA ALA A 168 4.73 -4.27 -1.48
C ALA A 168 4.20 -5.32 -2.48
N GLY A 169 5.04 -5.83 -3.36
CA GLY A 169 4.68 -6.91 -4.28
C GLY A 169 4.69 -8.29 -3.61
N GLY A 170 3.97 -9.24 -4.19
CA GLY A 170 3.98 -10.66 -3.76
C GLY A 170 5.10 -11.46 -4.42
N GLY A 171 5.56 -12.50 -3.76
CA GLY A 171 6.55 -13.44 -4.27
C GLY A 171 5.94 -14.44 -5.25
N GLN A 172 6.71 -14.91 -6.23
CA GLN A 172 6.27 -15.95 -7.17
C GLN A 172 6.23 -17.33 -6.49
N GLY A 173 5.30 -18.17 -6.87
CA GLY A 173 5.20 -19.57 -6.44
C GLY A 173 6.36 -20.43 -6.95
N ALA A 174 6.67 -21.48 -6.22
CA ALA A 174 7.66 -22.45 -6.62
C ALA A 174 7.21 -23.26 -7.84
N TYR A 175 8.19 -23.76 -8.59
CA TYR A 175 7.99 -24.72 -9.67
C TYR A 175 8.81 -25.97 -9.38
N ALA A 176 8.13 -27.02 -8.98
CA ALA A 176 8.75 -28.31 -8.65
C ALA A 176 8.26 -29.39 -9.61
N TYR A 177 9.17 -30.08 -10.27
CA TYR A 177 8.86 -31.19 -11.14
C TYR A 177 9.86 -32.32 -11.01
N TRP A 178 9.43 -33.53 -11.33
CA TRP A 178 10.24 -34.74 -11.32
C TRP A 178 10.98 -34.93 -12.65
N THR A 179 12.30 -35.04 -12.62
CA THR A 179 13.12 -35.18 -13.85
C THR A 179 13.61 -36.59 -14.13
N GLY A 180 13.09 -37.62 -13.42
CA GLY A 180 13.53 -38.99 -13.57
C GLY A 180 14.96 -39.24 -13.10
N ARG A 181 15.19 -40.17 -12.21
CA ARG A 181 16.44 -40.49 -11.51
C ARG A 181 16.91 -39.40 -10.55
N ASN A 182 16.22 -39.23 -9.46
CA ASN A 182 16.66 -38.60 -8.22
C ASN A 182 16.73 -37.07 -8.17
N SER A 183 16.07 -36.32 -9.03
CA SER A 183 16.07 -34.87 -8.88
C SER A 183 14.71 -34.24 -9.12
N THR A 184 14.18 -33.56 -8.12
CA THR A 184 13.19 -32.51 -8.30
C THR A 184 13.95 -31.24 -8.59
N GLN A 185 13.79 -30.65 -9.76
CA GLN A 185 14.28 -29.29 -10.00
C GLN A 185 13.21 -28.29 -9.53
N GLY A 186 13.51 -27.55 -8.49
CA GLY A 186 12.71 -26.41 -8.08
C GLY A 186 13.30 -25.13 -8.67
N PHE A 187 12.48 -24.32 -9.32
CA PHE A 187 12.89 -22.98 -9.71
C PHE A 187 12.51 -21.98 -8.63
N LYS A 188 13.44 -21.04 -8.39
CA LYS A 188 13.21 -19.95 -7.47
C LYS A 188 11.95 -19.17 -7.84
N GLY A 189 11.10 -18.89 -6.87
CA GLY A 189 10.14 -17.81 -6.99
C GLY A 189 10.85 -16.46 -7.05
N GLY A 190 10.39 -15.56 -7.90
CA GLY A 190 10.91 -14.20 -7.97
C GLY A 190 10.49 -13.36 -6.78
N ASN A 191 11.24 -12.30 -6.53
CA ASN A 191 11.02 -11.39 -5.41
C ASN A 191 9.84 -10.44 -5.63
N GLY A 192 9.15 -10.11 -4.56
CA GLY A 192 8.12 -9.07 -4.55
C GLY A 192 8.72 -7.72 -4.16
N GLY A 193 9.13 -6.92 -5.11
CA GLY A 193 9.72 -5.60 -4.83
C GLY A 193 11.21 -5.63 -4.50
N THR A 194 11.80 -4.45 -4.24
CA THR A 194 13.25 -4.26 -4.03
C THR A 194 13.83 -4.97 -2.82
N ASN A 195 12.99 -5.37 -1.87
CA ASN A 195 13.41 -6.03 -0.62
C ASN A 195 12.88 -7.47 -0.49
N GLY A 196 12.35 -8.06 -1.56
CA GLY A 196 11.94 -9.46 -1.53
C GLY A 196 13.16 -10.38 -1.46
N GLY A 197 13.09 -11.42 -0.63
CA GLY A 197 14.12 -12.45 -0.54
C GLY A 197 14.15 -13.34 -1.78
N ASN A 198 15.29 -13.96 -2.06
CA ASN A 198 15.41 -14.95 -3.14
C ASN A 198 14.66 -16.23 -2.78
N GLY A 199 13.86 -16.75 -3.70
CA GLY A 199 13.38 -18.12 -3.62
C GLY A 199 14.56 -19.10 -3.62
N TYR A 200 14.39 -20.25 -3.01
CA TYR A 200 15.47 -21.24 -2.90
C TYR A 200 15.38 -22.25 -4.04
N SER A 201 16.49 -22.53 -4.74
CA SER A 201 16.63 -23.68 -5.62
C SER A 201 17.52 -24.72 -4.94
N HIS A 202 17.13 -25.99 -4.98
CA HIS A 202 17.97 -27.06 -4.43
C HIS A 202 18.87 -27.64 -5.51
N PRO A 203 20.21 -27.61 -5.33
CA PRO A 203 21.14 -28.11 -6.36
C PRO A 203 21.26 -29.64 -6.40
N ASP A 204 20.84 -30.39 -5.37
CA ASP A 204 21.30 -31.78 -5.16
C ASP A 204 20.22 -32.86 -5.17
N GLY A 205 19.16 -32.69 -5.90
CA GLY A 205 18.25 -33.83 -6.20
C GLY A 205 17.56 -34.52 -5.03
N GLN A 206 17.63 -33.99 -3.82
CA GLN A 206 16.85 -34.47 -2.70
C GLN A 206 15.50 -33.76 -2.64
N PHE A 207 14.44 -34.48 -2.21
CA PHE A 207 13.10 -33.96 -1.95
C PHE A 207 13.11 -32.90 -0.82
N SER A 208 13.76 -31.80 -1.01
CA SER A 208 13.56 -30.64 -0.16
C SER A 208 12.65 -29.67 -0.88
N ASN A 209 11.54 -29.38 -0.26
CA ASN A 209 10.49 -28.53 -0.79
C ASN A 209 11.09 -27.24 -1.39
N PRO A 210 10.95 -27.02 -2.72
CA PRO A 210 11.37 -25.75 -3.28
C PRO A 210 10.58 -24.64 -2.61
N SER A 211 11.24 -23.61 -2.13
CA SER A 211 10.54 -22.47 -1.52
C SER A 211 10.09 -21.50 -2.58
N GLY A 212 8.89 -21.01 -2.46
CA GLY A 212 8.41 -19.86 -3.24
C GLY A 212 9.20 -18.59 -2.93
N GLY A 213 9.09 -17.61 -3.79
CA GLY A 213 9.69 -16.28 -3.58
C GLY A 213 9.12 -15.58 -2.35
N VAL A 214 9.95 -14.87 -1.62
CA VAL A 214 9.50 -14.04 -0.50
C VAL A 214 8.77 -12.81 -1.03
N GLY A 215 7.67 -12.42 -0.41
CA GLY A 215 6.99 -11.17 -0.69
C GLY A 215 7.84 -9.96 -0.31
N GLY A 216 7.52 -8.80 -0.89
CA GLY A 216 8.18 -7.54 -0.57
C GLY A 216 8.03 -7.16 0.91
N SER A 217 8.94 -6.31 1.37
CA SER A 217 8.99 -5.86 2.76
C SER A 217 7.64 -5.42 3.26
N TYR A 218 7.30 -5.85 4.45
CA TYR A 218 6.14 -5.43 5.22
C TYR A 218 4.78 -5.59 4.51
N GLY A 219 4.42 -6.80 4.16
CA GLY A 219 3.04 -7.08 3.80
C GLY A 219 2.81 -7.73 2.44
N GLY A 220 3.84 -7.88 1.59
CA GLY A 220 3.74 -8.71 0.40
C GLY A 220 3.60 -10.19 0.78
N GLY A 221 2.65 -10.91 0.14
CA GLY A 221 2.46 -12.34 0.38
C GLY A 221 3.60 -13.16 -0.20
N ASN A 222 4.08 -14.17 0.52
CA ASN A 222 5.10 -15.09 0.03
C ASN A 222 4.52 -16.01 -1.05
N GLY A 223 5.31 -16.33 -2.06
CA GLY A 223 5.01 -17.43 -2.98
C GLY A 223 5.04 -18.77 -2.22
N GLY A 224 4.12 -19.69 -2.57
CA GLY A 224 3.92 -20.90 -1.79
C GLY A 224 4.81 -22.07 -2.21
N THR A 225 5.10 -22.96 -1.24
CA THR A 225 5.14 -24.39 -1.40
C THR A 225 3.73 -24.86 -1.07
N GLY A 226 2.88 -24.97 -2.08
CA GLY A 226 1.45 -25.04 -1.91
C GLY A 226 0.75 -23.76 -2.37
N ASN A 227 -0.28 -23.34 -1.67
CA ASN A 227 -0.96 -22.09 -2.00
C ASN A 227 -0.08 -20.86 -1.67
N GLY A 228 -0.16 -19.85 -2.51
CA GLY A 228 0.52 -18.56 -2.27
C GLY A 228 0.00 -17.86 -1.01
N GLY A 229 0.87 -17.16 -0.30
CA GLY A 229 0.54 -16.40 0.90
C GLY A 229 -0.29 -15.17 0.60
N ASN A 230 -1.19 -14.82 1.50
CA ASN A 230 -1.95 -13.58 1.43
C ASN A 230 -1.05 -12.38 1.75
N ALA A 231 -1.35 -11.25 1.14
CA ALA A 231 -0.81 -9.97 1.57
C ALA A 231 -1.43 -9.55 2.91
N THR A 232 -0.67 -8.79 3.70
CA THR A 232 -1.04 -8.45 5.08
C THR A 232 -1.07 -6.95 5.36
N TYR A 233 -0.73 -6.11 4.37
CA TYR A 233 -0.70 -4.66 4.54
C TYR A 233 -1.24 -3.91 3.32
N TYR A 234 -1.66 -2.66 3.53
CA TYR A 234 -2.40 -1.86 2.55
C TYR A 234 -1.72 -1.77 1.19
N GLY A 235 -2.48 -2.05 0.15
CA GLY A 235 -2.03 -2.03 -1.22
C GLY A 235 -1.05 -3.14 -1.62
N SER A 236 -0.72 -4.06 -0.72
CA SER A 236 0.27 -5.12 -1.01
C SER A 236 -0.32 -6.26 -1.83
N GLY A 237 0.50 -6.81 -2.72
CA GLY A 237 0.19 -7.97 -3.56
C GLY A 237 0.46 -9.29 -2.86
N ALA A 238 -0.24 -10.33 -3.27
CA ALA A 238 -0.17 -11.68 -2.70
C ALA A 238 0.85 -12.58 -3.41
N GLY A 239 1.23 -13.69 -2.78
CA GLY A 239 2.11 -14.69 -3.37
C GLY A 239 1.43 -15.58 -4.42
N GLY A 240 2.18 -16.06 -5.40
CA GLY A 240 1.75 -17.05 -6.38
C GLY A 240 1.72 -18.46 -5.80
N GLY A 241 0.91 -19.33 -6.39
CA GLY A 241 0.81 -20.76 -6.01
C GLY A 241 1.92 -21.61 -6.62
N GLU A 242 2.21 -22.74 -6.01
CA GLU A 242 3.19 -23.70 -6.47
C GLU A 242 2.65 -24.58 -7.61
N TYR A 243 3.50 -24.88 -8.59
CA TYR A 243 3.40 -26.08 -9.43
C TYR A 243 4.17 -27.21 -8.76
N TYR A 244 3.52 -28.34 -8.54
CA TYR A 244 4.15 -29.52 -7.99
C TYR A 244 3.82 -30.74 -8.86
N GLU A 245 4.84 -31.51 -9.22
CA GLU A 245 4.73 -32.81 -9.90
C GLU A 245 5.46 -33.87 -9.08
N ASN A 246 4.74 -34.90 -8.68
CA ASN A 246 5.32 -35.98 -7.90
C ASN A 246 6.09 -37.01 -8.78
N ARG A 247 6.67 -38.03 -8.14
CA ARG A 247 7.44 -39.09 -8.81
C ARG A 247 6.61 -39.89 -9.83
N ASP A 248 5.31 -39.98 -9.63
CA ASP A 248 4.39 -40.82 -10.45
C ASP A 248 3.82 -39.97 -11.61
N GLY A 249 4.24 -38.72 -11.75
CA GLY A 249 3.79 -37.77 -12.78
C GLY A 249 2.47 -37.08 -12.44
N ASP A 250 1.96 -37.24 -11.22
CA ASP A 250 0.76 -36.52 -10.79
C ASP A 250 1.08 -35.05 -10.54
N VAL A 251 0.28 -34.18 -11.14
CA VAL A 251 0.45 -32.74 -11.10
C VAL A 251 -0.56 -32.10 -10.15
N THR A 252 -0.06 -31.29 -9.22
CA THR A 252 -0.86 -30.41 -8.36
C THR A 252 -0.60 -28.96 -8.71
N LEU A 253 -1.65 -28.20 -8.99
CA LEU A 253 -1.60 -26.78 -9.30
C LEU A 253 -2.21 -26.00 -8.13
N HIS A 254 -1.37 -25.37 -7.33
CA HIS A 254 -1.81 -24.57 -6.18
C HIS A 254 -2.29 -23.19 -6.57
N ASN A 255 -3.18 -22.60 -5.77
CA ASN A 255 -3.73 -21.28 -6.00
C ASN A 255 -2.79 -20.19 -5.46
N GLY A 256 -2.84 -19.01 -6.06
CA GLY A 256 -2.24 -17.82 -5.48
C GLY A 256 -3.01 -17.30 -4.26
N GLY A 257 -2.36 -16.49 -3.46
CA GLY A 257 -2.94 -15.80 -2.31
C GLY A 257 -3.79 -14.59 -2.71
N SER A 258 -4.32 -13.90 -1.71
CA SER A 258 -5.16 -12.71 -1.85
C SER A 258 -4.37 -11.44 -1.57
N GLY A 259 -4.43 -10.46 -2.46
CA GLY A 259 -3.93 -9.11 -2.21
C GLY A 259 -4.66 -8.42 -1.06
N TYR A 260 -4.11 -7.32 -0.56
CA TYR A 260 -4.72 -6.54 0.52
C TYR A 260 -5.44 -5.31 -0.03
N GLN A 261 -6.45 -4.83 0.69
CA GLN A 261 -7.21 -3.64 0.31
C GLN A 261 -6.34 -2.38 0.28
N GLY A 262 -6.86 -1.32 -0.34
CA GLY A 262 -6.30 0.03 -0.26
C GLY A 262 -6.59 0.73 1.05
N ILE A 263 -6.10 1.97 1.12
CA ILE A 263 -6.39 2.92 2.20
C ILE A 263 -6.29 4.34 1.64
N VAL A 264 -7.01 5.27 2.25
CA VAL A 264 -6.87 6.69 1.94
C VAL A 264 -6.47 7.41 3.22
N TYR A 265 -5.43 8.23 3.13
CA TYR A 265 -5.04 9.13 4.21
C TYR A 265 -5.32 10.57 3.79
N MET A 266 -5.67 11.41 4.75
CA MET A 266 -5.79 12.85 4.62
C MET A 266 -5.06 13.50 5.77
N ARG A 267 -4.19 14.46 5.49
CA ARG A 267 -3.58 15.32 6.50
C ARG A 267 -3.94 16.78 6.25
N ILE A 268 -4.38 17.44 7.30
CA ILE A 268 -4.78 18.85 7.26
C ILE A 268 -3.74 19.62 8.05
N PRO A 269 -2.95 20.54 7.43
CA PRO A 269 -1.96 21.31 8.15
C PRO A 269 -2.59 22.19 9.23
N GLU A 270 -1.93 22.34 10.38
CA GLU A 270 -2.40 23.16 11.49
C GLU A 270 -2.56 24.63 11.04
N GLU A 271 -1.60 25.10 10.25
CA GLU A 271 -1.65 26.43 9.65
C GLU A 271 -2.26 26.35 8.25
N GLN A 272 -3.44 26.96 8.08
CA GLN A 272 -4.06 27.10 6.77
C GLN A 272 -3.50 28.34 6.10
N ALA A 273 -2.90 28.16 4.90
CA ALA A 273 -2.55 29.32 4.08
C ALA A 273 -3.83 30.05 3.67
N ALA A 274 -3.80 31.37 3.85
CA ALA A 274 -4.90 32.26 3.49
C ALA A 274 -5.12 32.34 1.97
#